data_89f50e8b494e780a1172b0926d6ff4c8
#
_entry.id   89f50e8b494e780a1172b0926d6ff4c8
#
_cell.length_a   1.000
_cell.length_b   1.000
_cell.length_c   1.000
_cell.angle_alpha   90.00
_cell.angle_beta   90.00
_cell.angle_gamma   90.00
#
_symmetry.space_group_name_H-M   'P 1'
#
loop_
_entity.id
_entity.type
_entity.pdbx_description
1 polymer ?
#
loop_
_entity_poly.entity_id
_entity_poly.type
_entity_poly.pdbx_seq_one_letter_code
_entity_poly.pdbx_strand_id
1 'polypeptide(L)'
;MTRSLIVGMDDTDDSRNALARAAELARAAGLRLVVVHVRHIPVCAEMSAMTIEPARQNLDLIEAEARQAAEGVLQGTGVDWEFVVRSGDPAHALMVMADDRSAAAIVVGGRPHKAAVSGLAGSVGAAIVHRFHGSVLIVRGGDSAWNPASASGPVLRAVPPQPVGSAN
;
A
#
# COMPACT_ATOMS: atom_id res chain seq x y z
N MET A 1 -3.31 13.94 -18.22
CA MET A 1 -2.67 12.77 -17.54
C MET A 1 -3.55 12.38 -16.37
N THR A 2 -4.08 11.16 -16.36
CA THR A 2 -4.91 10.66 -15.26
C THR A 2 -4.02 10.42 -14.05
N ARG A 3 -4.31 11.07 -12.92
CA ARG A 3 -3.57 10.82 -11.67
C ARG A 3 -3.89 9.43 -11.14
N SER A 4 -2.96 8.83 -10.42
CA SER A 4 -3.10 7.48 -9.89
C SER A 4 -3.09 7.45 -8.37
N LEU A 5 -3.62 6.35 -7.79
CA LEU A 5 -3.37 5.94 -6.43
C LEU A 5 -2.40 4.75 -6.45
N ILE A 6 -1.39 4.77 -5.60
CA ILE A 6 -0.48 3.64 -5.41
C ILE A 6 -0.99 2.82 -4.22
N VAL A 7 -1.15 1.52 -4.41
CA VAL A 7 -1.65 0.62 -3.35
C VAL A 7 -0.66 -0.49 -3.10
N GLY A 8 -0.18 -0.62 -1.88
CA GLY A 8 0.67 -1.75 -1.47
C GLY A 8 -0.16 -3.02 -1.28
N MET A 9 0.28 -4.13 -1.89
CA MET A 9 -0.40 -5.43 -1.84
C MET A 9 0.56 -6.54 -1.41
N ASP A 10 0.27 -7.20 -0.29
CA ASP A 10 1.01 -8.33 0.27
C ASP A 10 0.16 -9.57 0.56
N ASP A 11 -1.03 -9.64 -0.05
CA ASP A 11 -2.02 -10.71 0.12
C ASP A 11 -2.55 -10.90 1.55
N THR A 12 -2.39 -9.94 2.42
CA THR A 12 -3.03 -9.94 3.73
C THR A 12 -4.44 -9.35 3.67
N ASP A 13 -5.29 -9.67 4.63
CA ASP A 13 -6.64 -9.08 4.73
C ASP A 13 -6.59 -7.56 4.84
N ASP A 14 -5.57 -7.02 5.52
CA ASP A 14 -5.39 -5.58 5.63
C ASP A 14 -5.06 -4.94 4.27
N SER A 15 -4.22 -5.58 3.45
CA SER A 15 -3.91 -5.07 2.11
C SER A 15 -5.09 -5.23 1.15
N ARG A 16 -5.86 -6.30 1.25
CA ARG A 16 -7.11 -6.48 0.49
C ARG A 16 -8.14 -5.42 0.85
N ASN A 17 -8.32 -5.11 2.14
CA ASN A 17 -9.18 -4.03 2.60
C ASN A 17 -8.69 -2.66 2.11
N ALA A 18 -7.37 -2.41 2.14
CA ALA A 18 -6.78 -1.20 1.60
C ALA A 18 -7.05 -1.05 0.10
N LEU A 19 -6.92 -2.14 -0.67
CA LEU A 19 -7.20 -2.17 -2.09
C LEU A 19 -8.68 -1.90 -2.39
N ALA A 20 -9.60 -2.49 -1.64
CA ALA A 20 -11.03 -2.24 -1.80
C ALA A 20 -11.37 -0.76 -1.57
N ARG A 21 -10.80 -0.14 -0.52
CA ARG A 21 -10.98 1.29 -0.25
C ARG A 21 -10.37 2.18 -1.32
N ALA A 22 -9.18 1.81 -1.80
CA ALA A 22 -8.54 2.53 -2.89
C ALA A 22 -9.38 2.47 -4.18
N ALA A 23 -10.03 1.34 -4.47
CA ALA A 23 -10.92 1.21 -5.62
C ALA A 23 -12.16 2.12 -5.52
N GLU A 24 -12.79 2.21 -4.34
CA GLU A 24 -13.90 3.14 -4.10
C GLU A 24 -13.48 4.59 -4.33
N LEU A 25 -12.33 4.99 -3.78
CA LEU A 25 -11.77 6.34 -3.94
C LEU A 25 -11.40 6.63 -5.39
N ALA A 26 -10.72 5.67 -6.05
CA ALA A 26 -10.34 5.82 -7.45
C ALA A 26 -11.55 6.02 -8.35
N ARG A 27 -12.61 5.22 -8.15
CA ARG A 27 -13.87 5.35 -8.89
C ARG A 27 -14.54 6.70 -8.64
N ALA A 28 -14.59 7.15 -7.38
CA ALA A 28 -15.23 8.42 -7.03
C ALA A 28 -14.47 9.64 -7.57
N ALA A 29 -13.13 9.55 -7.64
CA ALA A 29 -12.27 10.66 -8.07
C ALA A 29 -11.79 10.56 -9.53
N GLY A 30 -12.18 9.53 -10.28
CA GLY A 30 -11.72 9.31 -11.64
C GLY A 30 -10.22 9.06 -11.74
N LEU A 31 -9.65 8.34 -10.74
CA LEU A 31 -8.25 8.01 -10.67
C LEU A 31 -8.00 6.58 -11.16
N ARG A 32 -6.77 6.32 -11.59
CA ARG A 32 -6.28 4.98 -11.90
C ARG A 32 -5.65 4.35 -10.66
N LEU A 33 -5.69 3.01 -10.53
CA LEU A 33 -4.96 2.28 -9.50
C LEU A 33 -3.66 1.69 -10.04
N VAL A 34 -2.60 1.80 -9.25
CA VAL A 34 -1.37 1.04 -9.43
C VAL A 34 -1.18 0.16 -8.20
N VAL A 35 -1.47 -1.13 -8.35
CA VAL A 35 -1.30 -2.12 -7.29
C VAL A 35 0.13 -2.61 -7.31
N VAL A 36 0.85 -2.39 -6.23
CA VAL A 36 2.30 -2.68 -6.14
C VAL A 36 2.52 -3.83 -5.17
N HIS A 37 3.01 -4.93 -5.69
CA HIS A 37 3.56 -6.04 -4.90
C HIS A 37 5.07 -5.89 -4.80
N VAL A 38 5.62 -6.00 -3.59
CA VAL A 38 7.07 -5.89 -3.37
C VAL A 38 7.63 -7.21 -2.89
N ARG A 39 8.47 -7.82 -3.73
CA ARG A 39 9.23 -9.02 -3.37
C ARG A 39 10.30 -8.63 -2.34
N HIS A 40 10.11 -9.06 -1.12
CA HIS A 40 11.14 -8.93 -0.09
C HIS A 40 12.08 -10.13 -0.17
N ILE A 41 13.26 -9.93 -0.75
CA ILE A 41 14.31 -10.93 -0.80
C ILE A 41 15.18 -10.70 0.45
N PRO A 42 15.18 -11.63 1.44
CA PRO A 42 16.11 -11.53 2.54
C PRO A 42 17.54 -11.60 1.96
N VAL A 43 18.34 -10.58 2.22
CA VAL A 43 19.76 -10.59 1.84
C VAL A 43 20.49 -11.52 2.80
N CYS A 44 20.37 -12.82 2.58
CA CYS A 44 21.25 -13.79 3.20
C CYS A 44 22.46 -13.95 2.29
N ALA A 45 23.61 -13.41 2.70
CA ALA A 45 24.87 -13.43 1.95
C ALA A 45 25.42 -14.85 1.66
N GLU A 46 24.73 -15.90 2.09
CA GLU A 46 25.17 -17.29 2.01
C GLU A 46 24.20 -18.23 1.27
N MET A 47 23.31 -17.73 0.45
CA MET A 47 22.44 -18.60 -0.33
C MET A 47 23.25 -19.31 -1.42
N SER A 48 23.45 -20.63 -1.26
CA SER A 48 24.03 -21.46 -2.32
C SER A 48 23.06 -21.57 -3.51
N ALA A 49 23.63 -21.89 -4.69
CA ALA A 49 22.80 -22.07 -5.90
C ALA A 49 21.67 -23.12 -5.72
N MET A 50 21.83 -24.09 -4.81
CA MET A 50 20.79 -25.08 -4.48
C MET A 50 19.60 -24.52 -3.71
N THR A 51 19.74 -23.38 -3.04
CA THR A 51 18.66 -22.74 -2.27
C THR A 51 18.00 -21.59 -3.01
N ILE A 52 18.63 -21.07 -4.07
CA ILE A 52 18.11 -19.94 -4.84
C ILE A 52 16.86 -20.32 -5.65
N GLU A 53 16.88 -21.48 -6.33
CA GLU A 53 15.80 -21.89 -7.21
C GLU A 53 14.46 -22.16 -6.46
N PRO A 54 14.45 -22.94 -5.36
CA PRO A 54 13.25 -23.08 -4.54
C PRO A 54 12.74 -21.75 -3.95
N ALA A 55 13.66 -20.85 -3.58
CA ALA A 55 13.29 -19.52 -3.08
C ALA A 55 12.61 -18.66 -4.18
N ARG A 56 13.11 -18.73 -5.41
CA ARG A 56 12.50 -18.04 -6.57
C ARG A 56 11.11 -18.56 -6.87
N GLN A 57 10.95 -19.89 -6.93
CA GLN A 57 9.64 -20.51 -7.18
C GLN A 57 8.62 -20.10 -6.10
N ASN A 58 9.02 -20.04 -4.84
CA ASN A 58 8.15 -19.58 -3.76
C ASN A 58 7.75 -18.10 -3.92
N LEU A 59 8.68 -17.23 -4.35
CA LEU A 59 8.38 -15.83 -4.63
C LEU A 59 7.40 -15.67 -5.81
N ASP A 60 7.54 -16.49 -6.84
CA ASP A 60 6.63 -16.46 -7.99
C ASP A 60 5.21 -16.93 -7.61
N LEU A 61 5.08 -17.91 -6.70
CA LEU A 61 3.80 -18.33 -6.14
C LEU A 61 3.14 -17.21 -5.32
N ILE A 62 3.89 -16.57 -4.42
CA ILE A 62 3.40 -15.45 -3.60
C ILE A 62 2.94 -14.30 -4.48
N GLU A 63 3.69 -13.99 -5.54
CA GLU A 63 3.27 -12.96 -6.50
C GLU A 63 1.98 -13.32 -7.23
N ALA A 64 1.85 -14.58 -7.67
CA ALA A 64 0.64 -15.06 -8.34
C ALA A 64 -0.58 -14.99 -7.41
N GLU A 65 -0.43 -15.37 -6.15
CA GLU A 65 -1.48 -15.27 -5.13
C GLU A 65 -1.88 -13.80 -4.87
N ALA A 66 -0.91 -12.91 -4.72
CA ALA A 66 -1.17 -11.48 -4.53
C ALA A 66 -1.89 -10.86 -5.74
N ARG A 67 -1.51 -11.26 -6.96
CA ARG A 67 -2.18 -10.83 -8.20
C ARG A 67 -3.60 -11.33 -8.26
N GLN A 68 -3.82 -12.62 -8.00
CA GLN A 68 -5.15 -13.23 -8.00
C GLN A 68 -6.06 -12.59 -6.95
N ALA A 69 -5.53 -12.31 -5.76
CA ALA A 69 -6.27 -11.61 -4.71
C ALA A 69 -6.66 -10.19 -5.15
N ALA A 70 -5.75 -9.45 -5.81
CA ALA A 70 -6.03 -8.13 -6.35
C ALA A 70 -7.12 -8.18 -7.44
N GLU A 71 -7.04 -9.13 -8.36
CA GLU A 71 -8.06 -9.36 -9.39
C GLU A 71 -9.42 -9.63 -8.76
N GLY A 72 -9.49 -10.49 -7.74
CA GLY A 72 -10.73 -10.79 -7.02
C GLY A 72 -11.35 -9.58 -6.36
N VAL A 73 -10.55 -8.73 -5.72
CA VAL A 73 -11.03 -7.48 -5.07
C VAL A 73 -11.51 -6.47 -6.10
N LEU A 74 -10.82 -6.35 -7.25
CA LEU A 74 -11.11 -5.34 -8.26
C LEU A 74 -12.14 -5.78 -9.31
N GLN A 75 -12.51 -7.06 -9.32
CA GLN A 75 -13.50 -7.59 -10.24
C GLN A 75 -14.83 -6.82 -10.13
N GLY A 76 -15.33 -6.34 -11.25
CA GLY A 76 -16.62 -5.63 -11.31
C GLY A 76 -16.61 -4.19 -10.77
N THR A 77 -15.48 -3.68 -10.29
CA THR A 77 -15.38 -2.29 -9.78
C THR A 77 -15.41 -1.25 -10.88
N GLY A 78 -15.05 -1.60 -12.12
CA GLY A 78 -14.96 -0.68 -13.27
C GLY A 78 -13.80 0.32 -13.18
N VAL A 79 -12.87 0.14 -12.25
CA VAL A 79 -11.68 0.99 -12.09
C VAL A 79 -10.58 0.53 -13.03
N ASP A 80 -9.91 1.47 -13.71
CA ASP A 80 -8.70 1.18 -14.47
C ASP A 80 -7.54 0.92 -13.52
N TRP A 81 -6.87 -0.23 -13.66
CA TRP A 81 -5.78 -0.60 -12.77
C TRP A 81 -4.68 -1.40 -13.46
N GLU A 82 -3.50 -1.37 -12.87
CA GLU A 82 -2.36 -2.21 -13.27
C GLU A 82 -1.73 -2.86 -12.04
N PHE A 83 -1.13 -4.04 -12.21
CA PHE A 83 -0.36 -4.73 -11.19
C PHE A 83 1.12 -4.65 -11.52
N VAL A 84 1.90 -4.13 -10.59
CA VAL A 84 3.34 -3.89 -10.75
C VAL A 84 4.10 -4.62 -9.66
N VAL A 85 5.16 -5.33 -10.05
CA VAL A 85 6.07 -5.98 -9.11
C VAL A 85 7.35 -5.16 -8.97
N ARG A 86 7.80 -5.02 -7.74
CA ARG A 86 9.07 -4.40 -7.37
C ARG A 86 9.83 -5.32 -6.43
N SER A 87 11.13 -5.09 -6.28
CA SER A 87 11.98 -5.81 -5.33
C SER A 87 12.62 -4.83 -4.37
N GLY A 88 12.89 -5.28 -3.13
CA GLY A 88 13.62 -4.50 -2.14
C GLY A 88 12.77 -4.07 -0.95
N ASP A 89 13.03 -2.87 -0.41
CA ASP A 89 12.28 -2.31 0.72
C ASP A 89 10.89 -1.84 0.28
N PRO A 90 9.81 -2.36 0.89
CA PRO A 90 8.45 -2.03 0.46
C PRO A 90 8.09 -0.55 0.58
N ALA A 91 8.50 0.11 1.65
CA ALA A 91 8.20 1.52 1.84
C ALA A 91 8.89 2.37 0.78
N HIS A 92 10.17 2.07 0.49
CA HIS A 92 10.92 2.76 -0.54
C HIS A 92 10.33 2.55 -1.93
N ALA A 93 9.99 1.30 -2.28
CA ALA A 93 9.41 0.97 -3.58
C ALA A 93 8.08 1.69 -3.82
N LEU A 94 7.21 1.79 -2.80
CA LEU A 94 5.93 2.50 -2.88
C LEU A 94 6.14 4.01 -3.05
N MET A 95 7.09 4.61 -2.32
CA MET A 95 7.40 6.05 -2.45
C MET A 95 7.96 6.40 -3.83
N VAL A 96 8.93 5.62 -4.33
CA VAL A 96 9.49 5.81 -5.68
C VAL A 96 8.38 5.69 -6.74
N MET A 97 7.51 4.69 -6.62
CA MET A 97 6.40 4.53 -7.55
C MET A 97 5.42 5.71 -7.49
N ALA A 98 5.18 6.27 -6.30
CA ALA A 98 4.31 7.43 -6.16
C ALA A 98 4.90 8.69 -6.81
N ASP A 99 6.20 8.90 -6.66
CA ASP A 99 6.91 10.02 -7.29
C ASP A 99 6.94 9.87 -8.81
N ASP A 100 7.34 8.69 -9.33
CA ASP A 100 7.41 8.38 -10.77
C ASP A 100 6.06 8.57 -11.49
N ARG A 101 4.96 8.28 -10.82
CA ARG A 101 3.61 8.36 -11.36
C ARG A 101 2.89 9.67 -11.00
N SER A 102 3.54 10.58 -10.28
CA SER A 102 2.91 11.79 -9.73
C SER A 102 1.56 11.44 -9.06
N ALA A 103 1.60 10.41 -8.22
CA ALA A 103 0.41 9.83 -7.62
C ALA A 103 -0.32 10.82 -6.70
N ALA A 104 -1.64 10.68 -6.61
CA ALA A 104 -2.45 11.48 -5.70
C ALA A 104 -2.23 11.08 -4.24
N ALA A 105 -2.01 9.78 -3.97
CA ALA A 105 -1.72 9.25 -2.65
C ALA A 105 -1.13 7.83 -2.71
N ILE A 106 -0.50 7.41 -1.60
CA ILE A 106 -0.16 6.03 -1.32
C ILE A 106 -1.21 5.46 -0.35
N VAL A 107 -1.73 4.26 -0.64
CA VAL A 107 -2.70 3.55 0.19
C VAL A 107 -2.06 2.25 0.69
N VAL A 108 -2.09 2.02 1.99
CA VAL A 108 -1.56 0.80 2.61
C VAL A 108 -2.48 0.28 3.72
N GLY A 109 -2.45 -1.04 3.93
CA GLY A 109 -3.10 -1.67 5.06
C GLY A 109 -2.38 -1.34 6.37
N GLY A 110 -3.13 -1.11 7.43
CA GLY A 110 -2.61 -0.85 8.76
C GLY A 110 -2.87 -2.02 9.69
N ARG A 111 -1.84 -2.80 10.03
CA ARG A 111 -1.96 -3.81 11.09
C ARG A 111 -1.86 -3.15 12.46
N PRO A 112 -2.75 -3.48 13.41
CA PRO A 112 -2.52 -3.16 14.80
C PRO A 112 -1.39 -4.06 15.32
N HIS A 113 -0.16 -3.59 15.26
CA HIS A 113 0.93 -4.29 15.93
C HIS A 113 0.80 -4.08 17.44
N LYS A 114 0.65 -5.17 18.20
CA LYS A 114 0.65 -5.17 19.66
C LYS A 114 1.96 -4.64 20.29
N ALA A 115 2.99 -4.41 19.47
CA ALA A 115 4.32 -3.97 19.89
C ALA A 115 4.73 -2.57 19.40
N ALA A 116 3.91 -1.88 18.60
CA ALA A 116 4.27 -0.54 18.15
C ALA A 116 3.70 0.50 19.11
N VAL A 117 4.57 1.21 19.80
CA VAL A 117 4.27 2.31 20.73
C VAL A 117 3.41 3.42 20.11
N SER A 118 3.28 3.46 18.81
CA SER A 118 2.48 4.42 18.04
C SER A 118 1.18 3.87 17.44
N GLY A 119 0.90 2.56 17.52
CA GLY A 119 -0.40 1.92 17.25
C GLY A 119 -1.10 2.21 15.92
N LEU A 120 -0.49 2.94 14.98
CA LEU A 120 -1.20 3.53 13.84
C LEU A 120 -0.93 2.86 12.48
N ALA A 121 0.23 2.22 12.29
CA ALA A 121 0.60 1.62 11.01
C ALA A 121 1.49 0.41 11.23
N GLY A 122 1.44 -0.58 10.34
CA GLY A 122 2.49 -1.58 10.21
C GLY A 122 3.84 -0.92 9.90
N SER A 123 4.94 -1.68 9.93
CA SER A 123 6.29 -1.15 9.69
C SER A 123 6.41 -0.35 8.38
N VAL A 124 5.76 -0.82 7.30
CA VAL A 124 5.73 -0.15 5.99
C VAL A 124 4.97 1.17 6.05
N GLY A 125 3.76 1.17 6.62
CA GLY A 125 2.96 2.40 6.74
C GLY A 125 3.64 3.45 7.61
N ALA A 126 4.26 3.06 8.73
CA ALA A 126 5.02 3.97 9.58
C ALA A 126 6.21 4.59 8.83
N ALA A 127 6.98 3.77 8.10
CA ALA A 127 8.12 4.24 7.33
C ALA A 127 7.71 5.24 6.23
N ILE A 128 6.57 4.99 5.56
CA ILE A 128 6.05 5.91 4.54
C ILE A 128 5.63 7.23 5.17
N VAL A 129 4.86 7.21 6.27
CA VAL A 129 4.39 8.43 6.95
C VAL A 129 5.55 9.31 7.40
N HIS A 130 6.66 8.71 7.84
CA HIS A 130 7.84 9.47 8.27
C HIS A 130 8.69 10.04 7.13
N ARG A 131 8.65 9.45 5.94
CA ARG A 131 9.61 9.74 4.86
C ARG A 131 8.97 10.32 3.61
N PHE A 132 7.68 10.09 3.40
CA PHE A 132 6.97 10.57 2.22
C PHE A 132 6.29 11.90 2.48
N HIS A 133 6.47 12.86 1.56
CA HIS A 133 5.92 14.22 1.69
C HIS A 133 4.54 14.40 1.04
N GLY A 134 4.03 13.32 0.40
CA GLY A 134 2.71 13.31 -0.23
C GLY A 134 1.61 12.78 0.70
N SER A 135 0.43 12.57 0.13
CA SER A 135 -0.71 12.03 0.86
C SER A 135 -0.57 10.53 1.10
N VAL A 136 -0.84 10.08 2.32
CA VAL A 136 -0.83 8.66 2.70
C VAL A 136 -2.17 8.31 3.34
N LEU A 137 -2.78 7.24 2.87
CA LEU A 137 -3.98 6.66 3.46
C LEU A 137 -3.63 5.31 4.08
N ILE A 138 -3.82 5.20 5.39
CA ILE A 138 -3.67 3.94 6.11
C ILE A 138 -5.07 3.39 6.38
N VAL A 139 -5.38 2.23 5.78
CA VAL A 139 -6.66 1.55 5.93
C VAL A 139 -6.51 0.48 7.00
N ARG A 140 -7.26 0.60 8.08
CA ARG A 140 -7.31 -0.42 9.13
C ARG A 140 -8.42 -1.41 8.84
N GLY A 141 -8.11 -2.70 8.91
CA GLY A 141 -9.12 -3.73 8.97
C GLY A 141 -9.88 -3.60 10.30
N GLY A 142 -11.16 -3.30 10.22
CA GLY A 142 -12.08 -3.40 11.34
C GLY A 142 -13.16 -4.39 10.97
N ASP A 143 -13.76 -5.08 11.92
CA ASP A 143 -14.81 -6.10 11.77
C ASP A 143 -16.11 -5.59 11.13
N SER A 144 -16.14 -4.37 10.65
CA SER A 144 -17.29 -3.79 9.97
C SER A 144 -16.98 -3.50 8.52
N ALA A 145 -17.66 -4.19 7.63
CA ALA A 145 -17.83 -3.74 6.26
C ALA A 145 -18.22 -2.24 6.30
N TRP A 146 -17.42 -1.42 5.61
CA TRP A 146 -17.74 -0.01 5.46
C TRP A 146 -19.18 0.13 4.98
N ASN A 147 -20.00 0.74 5.81
CA ASN A 147 -21.33 1.18 5.43
C ASN A 147 -21.27 2.69 5.16
N PRO A 148 -21.39 3.14 3.90
CA PRO A 148 -21.39 4.56 3.59
C PRO A 148 -22.53 5.32 4.28
N ALA A 149 -23.59 4.62 4.72
CA ALA A 149 -24.70 5.21 5.47
C ALA A 149 -24.40 5.39 6.97
N SER A 150 -23.34 4.75 7.49
CA SER A 150 -22.89 4.90 8.89
C SER A 150 -21.70 5.84 9.04
N ALA A 151 -21.39 6.61 7.99
CA ALA A 151 -20.25 7.51 7.94
C ALA A 151 -20.40 8.76 8.82
N SER A 152 -20.50 8.55 10.14
CA SER A 152 -19.82 9.41 11.10
C SER A 152 -18.32 9.01 11.12
N GLY A 153 -17.70 8.99 9.91
CA GLY A 153 -16.32 8.58 9.73
C GLY A 153 -15.34 9.54 10.38
N PRO A 154 -14.12 9.07 10.69
CA PRO A 154 -13.10 9.94 11.24
C PRO A 154 -12.86 11.09 10.25
N VAL A 155 -13.06 12.29 10.75
CA VAL A 155 -12.70 13.53 10.05
C VAL A 155 -11.25 13.40 9.62
N LEU A 156 -11.00 13.48 8.31
CA LEU A 156 -9.65 13.64 7.76
C LEU A 156 -9.06 14.91 8.38
N ARG A 157 -8.30 14.77 9.45
CA ARG A 157 -7.53 15.87 9.99
C ARG A 157 -6.35 16.10 9.04
N ALA A 158 -6.49 17.11 8.19
CA ALA A 158 -5.35 17.66 7.51
C ALA A 158 -4.37 18.15 8.58
N VAL A 159 -3.18 17.55 8.64
CA VAL A 159 -2.08 18.09 9.45
C VAL A 159 -1.58 19.31 8.68
N PRO A 160 -1.67 20.53 9.26
CA PRO A 160 -1.17 21.72 8.60
C PRO A 160 0.36 21.59 8.45
N PRO A 161 0.93 22.13 7.36
CA PRO A 161 2.38 22.16 7.19
C PRO A 161 3.01 22.88 8.38
N GLN A 162 4.03 22.25 8.99
CA GLN A 162 4.83 22.84 10.04
C GLN A 162 5.57 24.04 9.47
N PRO A 163 5.62 25.20 10.15
CA PRO A 163 6.42 26.33 9.70
C PRO A 163 7.89 25.91 9.65
N VAL A 164 8.51 26.06 8.50
CA VAL A 164 9.96 25.98 8.35
C VAL A 164 10.59 27.02 9.23
N GLY A 165 11.28 26.54 10.28
CA GLY A 165 12.01 27.42 11.18
C GLY A 165 12.98 28.30 10.39
N SER A 166 12.80 29.61 10.46
CA SER A 166 13.77 30.57 9.98
C SER A 166 15.03 30.40 10.82
N ALA A 167 16.07 29.84 10.20
CA ALA A 167 17.41 29.91 10.77
C ALA A 167 17.85 31.39 10.79
N ASN A 168 18.16 31.85 11.97
CA ASN A 168 18.86 33.10 12.20
C ASN A 168 20.34 32.81 12.41
#